data_b1634b53becf9a64180936c565831978
#
_entry.id   b1634b53becf9a64180936c565831978
#
_cell.length_a   1.000
_cell.length_b   1.000
_cell.length_c   1.000
_cell.angle_alpha   90.00
_cell.angle_beta   90.00
_cell.angle_gamma   90.00
#
_symmetry.space_group_name_H-M   'P 1'
#
loop_
_entity.id
_entity.type
_entity.pdbx_description
1 polymer ?
#
loop_
_entity_poly.entity_id
_entity_poly.type
_entity_poly.pdbx_seq_one_letter_code
_entity_poly.pdbx_strand_id
1 'polypeptide(L)'
;MNIFTDVKAAVTTRQAAVFYGLKVSASGMTCCPFHPDKHPSMKVDERYYCFGRHQTGDVIHFAASLFHLRQYEAAMKLANDFHIQVSDERPAKKIRRGFVPFKPDMASLFAKVAAIQAEAVQHQREAWITHAAAVLAQYRLLLGA
;
A
#
# COMPACT_ATOMS: atom_id res chain seq x y z
N MET A 1 25.09 -2.67 15.24
CA MET A 1 23.86 -1.91 15.55
C MET A 1 22.78 -2.34 14.58
N ASN A 2 21.50 -2.16 14.92
CA ASN A 2 20.39 -2.68 14.09
C ASN A 2 19.58 -1.47 13.63
N ILE A 3 19.18 -1.42 12.36
CA ILE A 3 18.34 -0.35 11.78
C ILE A 3 17.15 0.05 12.68
N PHE A 4 16.54 -0.94 13.34
CA PHE A 4 15.43 -0.67 14.25
C PHE A 4 15.83 0.17 15.47
N THR A 5 17.02 -0.07 16.00
CA THR A 5 17.55 0.68 17.14
C THR A 5 17.94 2.08 16.71
N ASP A 6 18.63 2.18 15.57
CA ASP A 6 19.13 3.44 15.04
C ASP A 6 17.98 4.39 14.70
N VAL A 7 16.93 3.89 14.05
CA VAL A 7 15.72 4.66 13.72
C VAL A 7 14.96 5.11 14.98
N LYS A 8 14.78 4.22 15.96
CA LYS A 8 14.08 4.58 17.22
C LYS A 8 14.84 5.59 18.07
N ALA A 9 16.16 5.59 18.00
CA ALA A 9 16.99 6.55 18.70
C ALA A 9 17.00 7.93 18.02
N ALA A 10 16.86 7.94 16.69
CA ALA A 10 16.98 9.16 15.89
C ALA A 10 15.65 9.92 15.73
N VAL A 11 14.51 9.21 15.68
CA VAL A 11 13.19 9.82 15.35
C VAL A 11 12.11 9.36 16.33
N THR A 12 11.42 10.35 16.90
CA THR A 12 10.24 10.09 17.73
C THR A 12 8.98 9.92 16.88
N THR A 13 7.97 9.26 17.42
CA THR A 13 6.68 9.11 16.73
C THR A 13 6.02 10.47 16.46
N ARG A 14 6.21 11.45 17.35
CA ARG A 14 5.73 12.82 17.16
C ARG A 14 6.36 13.49 15.94
N GLN A 15 7.67 13.40 15.80
CA GLN A 15 8.39 13.95 14.64
C GLN A 15 7.91 13.30 13.33
N ALA A 16 7.78 11.98 13.31
CA ALA A 16 7.27 11.26 12.16
C ALA A 16 5.82 11.65 11.82
N ALA A 17 4.94 11.78 12.82
CA ALA A 17 3.56 12.20 12.61
C ALA A 17 3.46 13.59 11.97
N VAL A 18 4.22 14.56 12.46
CA VAL A 18 4.27 15.91 11.87
C VAL A 18 4.85 15.90 10.47
N PHE A 19 5.94 15.17 10.25
CA PHE A 19 6.59 15.04 8.95
C PHE A 19 5.65 14.46 7.89
N TYR A 20 4.83 13.47 8.26
CA TYR A 20 3.84 12.85 7.37
C TYR A 20 2.51 13.62 7.33
N GLY A 21 2.46 14.85 7.82
CA GLY A 21 1.35 15.78 7.63
C GLY A 21 0.21 15.67 8.65
N LEU A 22 0.38 14.96 9.76
CA LEU A 22 -0.61 14.95 10.82
C LEU A 22 -0.54 16.27 11.63
N LYS A 23 -1.72 16.82 11.92
CA LYS A 23 -1.84 18.02 12.77
C LYS A 23 -1.75 17.59 14.24
N VAL A 24 -0.57 17.75 14.84
CA VAL A 24 -0.32 17.41 16.24
C VAL A 24 -0.43 18.68 17.09
N SER A 25 -1.29 18.66 18.11
CA SER A 25 -1.42 19.77 19.06
C SER A 25 -0.18 19.92 19.96
N ALA A 26 -0.09 21.03 20.68
CA ALA A 26 0.99 21.24 21.64
C ALA A 26 1.05 20.14 22.72
N SER A 27 -0.11 19.62 23.13
CA SER A 27 -0.23 18.50 24.08
C SER A 27 0.11 17.13 23.50
N GLY A 28 0.46 17.02 22.19
CA GLY A 28 0.75 15.76 21.52
C GLY A 28 -0.47 15.00 21.04
N MET A 29 -1.65 15.62 21.03
CA MET A 29 -2.89 14.98 20.54
C MET A 29 -3.10 15.23 19.06
N THR A 30 -3.57 14.20 18.35
CA THR A 30 -3.91 14.23 16.93
C THR A 30 -5.07 13.28 16.63
N CYS A 31 -5.77 13.51 15.51
CA CYS A 31 -6.71 12.51 14.98
C CYS A 31 -5.94 11.26 14.54
N CYS A 32 -6.47 10.10 14.84
CA CYS A 32 -5.83 8.84 14.52
C CYS A 32 -6.00 8.51 13.02
N PRO A 33 -4.93 8.30 12.26
CA PRO A 33 -5.04 7.97 10.84
C PRO A 33 -5.49 6.53 10.57
N PHE A 34 -5.58 5.69 11.60
CA PHE A 34 -5.85 4.27 11.47
C PHE A 34 -7.32 3.89 11.59
N HIS A 35 -8.20 4.85 11.88
CA HIS A 35 -9.65 4.69 11.90
C HIS A 35 -10.34 6.04 11.63
N PRO A 36 -11.62 6.04 11.22
CA PRO A 36 -12.39 7.27 11.09
C PRO A 36 -12.45 8.00 12.42
N ASP A 37 -11.82 9.17 12.51
CA ASP A 37 -11.67 9.94 13.74
C ASP A 37 -12.02 11.40 13.48
N LYS A 38 -13.04 11.89 14.19
CA LYS A 38 -13.49 13.30 14.10
C LYS A 38 -12.88 14.19 15.18
N HIS A 39 -12.37 13.57 16.25
CA HIS A 39 -11.79 14.28 17.39
C HIS A 39 -10.42 13.67 17.72
N PRO A 40 -9.44 14.49 18.17
CA PRO A 40 -8.12 13.96 18.50
C PRO A 40 -8.19 12.85 19.55
N SER A 41 -7.98 11.61 19.12
CA SER A 41 -8.04 10.41 19.97
C SER A 41 -6.70 9.66 20.06
N MET A 42 -5.64 10.20 19.46
CA MET A 42 -4.33 9.58 19.52
C MET A 42 -3.32 10.56 20.11
N LYS A 43 -2.59 10.11 21.14
CA LYS A 43 -1.45 10.80 21.68
C LYS A 43 -0.18 10.32 21.00
N VAL A 44 0.66 11.24 20.57
CA VAL A 44 1.97 10.97 19.97
C VAL A 44 3.08 11.71 20.71
N ASP A 45 4.08 10.94 21.13
CA ASP A 45 5.29 11.41 21.78
C ASP A 45 6.49 10.60 21.27
N GLU A 46 7.27 9.96 22.13
CA GLU A 46 8.24 8.92 21.72
C GLU A 46 7.52 7.72 21.11
N ARG A 47 6.37 7.39 21.68
CA ARG A 47 5.45 6.35 21.21
C ARG A 47 4.09 6.96 20.94
N TYR A 48 3.23 6.26 20.16
CA TYR A 48 1.84 6.63 20.07
C TYR A 48 0.94 5.74 20.91
N TYR A 49 -0.17 6.30 21.33
CA TYR A 49 -1.28 5.58 21.94
C TYR A 49 -2.60 6.12 21.41
N CYS A 50 -3.40 5.26 20.80
CA CYS A 50 -4.74 5.57 20.31
C CYS A 50 -5.78 5.15 21.36
N PHE A 51 -6.48 6.09 21.94
CA PHE A 51 -7.53 5.84 22.93
C PHE A 51 -8.77 5.16 22.32
N GLY A 52 -9.07 5.45 21.06
CA GLY A 52 -10.24 4.87 20.37
C GLY A 52 -10.08 3.39 20.03
N ARG A 53 -8.85 2.92 19.81
CA ARG A 53 -8.54 1.51 19.47
C ARG A 53 -7.72 0.79 20.53
N HIS A 54 -7.31 1.47 21.59
CA HIS A 54 -6.40 0.93 22.61
C HIS A 54 -5.11 0.33 22.02
N GLN A 55 -4.62 0.96 20.94
CA GLN A 55 -3.40 0.53 20.26
C GLN A 55 -2.24 1.45 20.58
N THR A 56 -1.08 0.86 20.80
CA THR A 56 0.18 1.57 21.02
C THR A 56 1.28 1.01 20.15
N GLY A 57 2.29 1.81 19.86
CA GLY A 57 3.45 1.38 19.10
C GLY A 57 4.57 2.42 19.13
N ASP A 58 5.69 2.03 18.60
CA ASP A 58 6.82 2.92 18.34
C ASP A 58 6.73 3.58 16.96
N VAL A 59 7.71 4.42 16.62
CA VAL A 59 7.76 5.12 15.34
C VAL A 59 7.75 4.19 14.14
N ILE A 60 8.37 3.00 14.25
CA ILE A 60 8.42 2.03 13.16
C ILE A 60 7.05 1.38 12.98
N HIS A 61 6.40 1.00 14.07
CA HIS A 61 5.03 0.47 14.02
C HIS A 61 4.04 1.51 13.51
N PHE A 62 4.22 2.77 13.87
CA PHE A 62 3.44 3.89 13.35
C PHE A 62 3.56 4.01 11.82
N ALA A 63 4.78 4.08 11.30
CA ALA A 63 5.04 4.16 9.86
C ALA A 63 4.58 2.89 9.11
N ALA A 64 4.79 1.71 9.68
CA ALA A 64 4.32 0.46 9.12
C ALA A 64 2.80 0.44 8.93
N SER A 65 2.06 0.90 9.94
CA SER A 65 0.60 1.00 9.89
C SER A 65 0.11 2.11 8.94
N LEU A 66 0.83 3.24 8.88
CA LEU A 66 0.45 4.38 8.04
C LEU A 66 0.59 4.08 6.54
N PHE A 67 1.64 3.37 6.17
CA PHE A 67 1.96 3.05 4.78
C PHE A 67 1.68 1.60 4.37
N HIS A 68 1.09 0.79 5.27
CA HIS A 68 0.83 -0.64 5.05
C HIS A 68 2.10 -1.43 4.68
N LEU A 69 3.22 -1.10 5.32
CA LEU A 69 4.53 -1.71 5.11
C LEU A 69 4.83 -2.76 6.18
N ARG A 70 5.77 -3.66 5.85
CA ARG A 70 6.39 -4.51 6.87
C ARG A 70 7.33 -3.67 7.73
N GLN A 71 7.56 -4.09 8.96
CA GLN A 71 8.35 -3.30 9.92
C GLN A 71 9.74 -2.94 9.42
N TYR A 72 10.38 -3.84 8.70
CA TYR A 72 11.69 -3.56 8.11
C TYR A 72 11.63 -2.49 7.00
N GLU A 73 10.64 -2.59 6.13
CA GLU A 73 10.41 -1.61 5.05
C GLU A 73 10.06 -0.23 5.63
N ALA A 74 9.29 -0.20 6.71
CA ALA A 74 8.98 1.02 7.44
C ALA A 74 10.22 1.63 8.10
N ALA A 75 11.09 0.81 8.68
CA ALA A 75 12.37 1.29 9.23
C ALA A 75 13.28 1.85 8.15
N MET A 76 13.39 1.18 6.99
CA MET A 76 14.15 1.69 5.84
C MET A 76 13.56 2.99 5.29
N LYS A 77 12.24 3.08 5.19
CA LYS A 77 11.56 4.31 4.77
C LYS A 77 11.87 5.47 5.73
N LEU A 78 11.74 5.25 7.03
CA LEU A 78 12.07 6.27 8.04
C LEU A 78 13.55 6.66 7.97
N ALA A 79 14.46 5.71 7.82
CA ALA A 79 15.88 6.00 7.68
C ALA A 79 16.16 6.88 6.46
N ASN A 80 15.51 6.61 5.34
CA ASN A 80 15.64 7.40 4.11
C ASN A 80 15.01 8.79 4.26
N ASP A 81 13.79 8.88 4.76
CA ASP A 81 13.02 10.13 4.88
C ASP A 81 13.66 11.11 5.87
N PHE A 82 14.28 10.59 6.93
CA PHE A 82 14.97 11.38 7.96
C PHE A 82 16.50 11.42 7.81
N HIS A 83 17.03 10.89 6.70
CA HIS A 83 18.46 10.84 6.39
C HIS A 83 19.32 10.22 7.52
N ILE A 84 18.78 9.19 8.16
CA ILE A 84 19.46 8.49 9.26
C ILE A 84 20.53 7.59 8.65
N GLN A 85 21.79 7.77 9.08
CA GLN A 85 22.86 6.87 8.72
C GLN A 85 22.68 5.54 9.46
N VAL A 86 22.27 4.53 8.73
CA VAL A 86 22.12 3.17 9.26
C VAL A 86 23.41 2.43 9.02
N SER A 87 24.05 1.97 10.08
CA SER A 87 25.16 1.02 9.99
C SER A 87 24.57 -0.37 9.65
N ASP A 88 24.28 -0.60 8.36
CA ASP A 88 23.74 -1.88 7.91
C ASP A 88 24.88 -2.92 7.78
N GLU A 89 25.45 -3.29 8.90
CA GLU A 89 26.23 -4.51 8.98
C GLU A 89 25.29 -5.71 9.10
N ARG A 90 24.49 -5.96 8.06
CA ARG A 90 23.89 -7.28 7.95
C ARG A 90 24.97 -8.22 7.41
N PRO A 91 25.35 -9.25 8.16
CA PRO A 91 25.96 -10.40 7.52
C PRO A 91 24.98 -10.87 6.44
N ALA A 92 25.42 -10.92 5.19
CA ALA A 92 24.62 -11.41 4.08
C ALA A 92 23.88 -12.65 4.56
N LYS A 93 22.53 -12.53 4.70
CA LYS A 93 21.72 -13.62 5.22
C LYS A 93 21.99 -14.82 4.35
N LYS A 94 22.68 -15.85 4.88
CA LYS A 94 22.88 -17.09 4.17
C LYS A 94 21.53 -17.50 3.64
N ILE A 95 21.33 -17.37 2.34
CA ILE A 95 20.11 -17.80 1.65
C ILE A 95 19.97 -19.26 2.04
N ARG A 96 18.93 -19.59 2.82
CA ARG A 96 18.62 -20.98 3.12
C ARG A 96 18.51 -21.67 1.76
N ARG A 97 19.40 -22.64 1.51
CA ARG A 97 19.31 -23.49 0.33
C ARG A 97 17.91 -24.05 0.29
N GLY A 98 17.12 -23.63 -0.70
CA GLY A 98 15.70 -23.98 -0.82
C GLY A 98 14.75 -22.82 -1.14
N PHE A 99 15.16 -21.56 -0.94
CA PHE A 99 14.39 -20.44 -1.47
C PHE A 99 14.77 -20.26 -2.94
N VAL A 100 13.99 -20.85 -3.83
CA VAL A 100 13.99 -20.49 -5.25
C VAL A 100 13.25 -19.16 -5.32
N PRO A 101 13.90 -18.04 -5.65
CA PRO A 101 13.16 -16.79 -5.85
C PRO A 101 12.18 -17.05 -6.99
N PHE A 102 10.89 -16.88 -6.72
CA PHE A 102 9.88 -16.90 -7.77
C PHE A 102 10.25 -15.77 -8.74
N LYS A 103 10.84 -16.15 -9.86
CA LYS A 103 10.99 -15.28 -11.02
C LYS A 103 9.70 -15.49 -11.82
N PRO A 104 8.74 -14.57 -11.76
CA PRO A 104 7.62 -14.67 -12.68
C PRO A 104 8.20 -14.66 -14.09
N ASP A 105 7.86 -15.68 -14.87
CA ASP A 105 8.14 -15.64 -16.30
C ASP A 105 7.25 -14.53 -16.90
N MET A 106 7.85 -13.36 -17.05
CA MET A 106 7.17 -12.16 -17.54
C MET A 106 6.60 -12.40 -18.93
N ALA A 107 7.26 -13.21 -19.75
CA ALA A 107 6.76 -13.56 -21.09
C ALA A 107 5.45 -14.36 -20.99
N SER A 108 5.37 -15.33 -20.09
CA SER A 108 4.14 -16.10 -19.83
C SER A 108 3.03 -15.25 -19.23
N LEU A 109 3.37 -14.31 -18.33
CA LEU A 109 2.41 -13.35 -17.78
C LEU A 109 1.84 -12.41 -18.85
N PHE A 110 2.70 -11.85 -19.71
CA PHE A 110 2.26 -11.00 -20.81
C PHE A 110 1.40 -11.77 -21.81
N ALA A 111 1.76 -13.02 -22.13
CA ALA A 111 0.95 -13.86 -23.01
C ALA A 111 -0.44 -14.14 -22.42
N LYS A 112 -0.54 -14.40 -21.11
CA LYS A 112 -1.84 -14.60 -20.43
C LYS A 112 -2.68 -13.34 -20.42
N VAL A 113 -2.08 -12.18 -20.13
CA VAL A 113 -2.77 -10.89 -20.17
C VAL A 113 -3.27 -10.58 -21.58
N ALA A 114 -2.44 -10.79 -22.60
CA ALA A 114 -2.82 -10.60 -23.99
C ALA A 114 -3.97 -11.53 -24.43
N ALA A 115 -3.96 -12.79 -23.98
CA ALA A 115 -5.04 -13.74 -24.24
C ALA A 115 -6.36 -13.27 -23.61
N ILE A 116 -6.35 -12.84 -22.33
CA ILE A 116 -7.53 -12.32 -21.64
C ILE A 116 -8.07 -11.06 -22.35
N GLN A 117 -7.19 -10.17 -22.80
CA GLN A 117 -7.60 -8.97 -23.53
C GLN A 117 -8.20 -9.32 -24.89
N ALA A 118 -7.64 -10.28 -25.62
CA ALA A 118 -8.18 -10.75 -26.89
C ALA A 118 -9.57 -11.36 -26.72
N GLU A 119 -9.78 -12.17 -25.69
CA GLU A 119 -11.06 -12.77 -25.35
C GLU A 119 -12.12 -11.71 -24.99
N ALA A 120 -11.76 -10.71 -24.20
CA ALA A 120 -12.64 -9.59 -23.83
C ALA A 120 -13.05 -8.77 -25.06
N VAL A 121 -12.12 -8.49 -25.98
CA VAL A 121 -12.41 -7.79 -27.24
C VAL A 121 -13.33 -8.63 -28.15
N GLN A 122 -13.13 -9.94 -28.22
CA GLN A 122 -13.97 -10.85 -28.97
C GLN A 122 -15.41 -10.84 -28.44
N HIS A 123 -15.59 -10.96 -27.13
CA HIS A 123 -16.89 -10.89 -26.49
C HIS A 123 -17.62 -9.56 -26.75
N GLN A 124 -16.91 -8.44 -26.70
CA GLN A 124 -17.48 -7.15 -27.04
C GLN A 124 -17.94 -7.08 -28.51
N ARG A 125 -17.14 -7.61 -29.42
CA ARG A 125 -17.50 -7.65 -30.87
C ARG A 125 -18.75 -8.49 -31.11
N GLU A 126 -18.84 -9.67 -30.51
CA GLU A 126 -20.00 -10.53 -30.64
C GLU A 126 -21.28 -9.88 -30.08
N ALA A 127 -21.19 -9.24 -28.92
CA ALA A 127 -22.30 -8.48 -28.34
C ALA A 127 -22.74 -7.34 -29.26
N TRP A 128 -21.83 -6.61 -29.88
CA TRP A 128 -22.11 -5.54 -30.84
C TRP A 128 -22.80 -6.08 -32.11
N ILE A 129 -22.32 -7.16 -32.67
CA ILE A 129 -22.89 -7.80 -33.86
C ILE A 129 -24.31 -8.27 -33.58
N THR A 130 -24.52 -8.89 -32.42
CA THR A 130 -25.87 -9.37 -32.03
C THR A 130 -26.83 -8.21 -31.82
N HIS A 131 -26.37 -7.13 -31.18
CA HIS A 131 -27.19 -5.93 -31.00
C HIS A 131 -27.52 -5.24 -32.33
N ALA A 132 -26.55 -5.08 -33.21
CA ALA A 132 -26.75 -4.49 -34.54
C ALA A 132 -27.74 -5.32 -35.39
N ALA A 133 -27.62 -6.65 -35.36
CA ALA A 133 -28.56 -7.55 -36.04
C ALA A 133 -29.98 -7.43 -35.51
N ALA A 134 -30.17 -7.31 -34.20
CA ALA A 134 -31.47 -7.11 -33.58
C ALA A 134 -32.10 -5.76 -34.00
N VAL A 135 -31.32 -4.69 -34.01
CA VAL A 135 -31.76 -3.37 -34.46
C VAL A 135 -32.17 -3.40 -35.93
N LEU A 136 -31.38 -4.01 -36.80
CA LEU A 136 -31.70 -4.13 -38.23
C LEU A 136 -32.96 -4.96 -38.47
N ALA A 137 -33.19 -6.04 -37.71
CA ALA A 137 -34.41 -6.82 -37.78
C ALA A 137 -35.64 -6.00 -37.41
N GLN A 138 -35.52 -5.18 -36.38
CA GLN A 138 -36.59 -4.26 -35.94
C GLN A 138 -36.94 -3.20 -37.01
N TYR A 139 -35.94 -2.64 -37.66
CA TYR A 139 -36.13 -1.69 -38.77
C TYR A 139 -36.79 -2.37 -40.01
N ARG A 140 -36.43 -3.60 -40.34
CA ARG A 140 -37.08 -4.35 -41.43
C ARG A 140 -38.56 -4.58 -41.18
N LEU A 141 -38.93 -4.88 -39.95
CA LEU A 141 -40.36 -5.04 -39.56
C LEU A 141 -41.12 -3.76 -39.67
N LEU A 142 -40.49 -2.59 -39.35
CA LEU A 142 -41.15 -1.28 -39.43
C LEU A 142 -41.31 -0.80 -40.90
N LEU A 143 -40.45 -1.22 -41.81
CA LEU A 143 -40.47 -0.81 -43.22
C LEU A 143 -41.31 -1.72 -44.10
N GLY A 144 -41.92 -2.78 -43.54
CA GLY A 144 -42.82 -3.69 -44.29
C GLY A 144 -42.15 -4.49 -45.41
N ALA A 145 -40.82 -4.73 -45.27
CA ALA A 145 -40.04 -5.53 -46.24
C ALA A 145 -39.73 -6.91 -45.69
#